data_a08c66d6e36c4c7ad4122719360c6322
#
_entry.id   a08c66d6e36c4c7ad4122719360c6322
#
_cell.length_a   1.000
_cell.length_b   1.000
_cell.length_c   1.000
_cell.angle_alpha   90.00
_cell.angle_beta   90.00
_cell.angle_gamma   90.00
#
_symmetry.space_group_name_H-M   'P 1'
#
loop_
_entity.id
_entity.type
_entity.pdbx_description
1 polymer ?
#
loop_
_entity_poly.entity_id
_entity_poly.type
_entity_poly.pdbx_seq_one_letter_code
_entity_poly.pdbx_strand_id
1 'polypeptide(L)'
;MEHRPSSVSPGRPGSGVYPPSPISDGAKGIATGRDVEWEPLVDFRRNDVSENTIHGAVAWAHGGEVFHSFGGNVLCYGRSMMKPLMMKTFADVLADELTDEQKAIACSSHNGDTEHVAAAQSILTESEWGLMQCPLDVPLIQFGRQVRRPRRWFHTCSGEHAAILRALRLLGISRAGYTLPQSAWFPMYLDVLRHYLDDPNWQPKRVSKDGCGLP
;
A
#
# COMPACT_ATOMS: atom_id res chain seq x y z
N MET A 1 -41.87 1.88 -2.53
CA MET A 1 -41.27 2.63 -1.41
C MET A 1 -39.86 2.97 -1.83
N GLU A 2 -39.66 4.20 -2.26
CA GLU A 2 -38.36 4.69 -2.73
C GLU A 2 -37.48 4.98 -1.53
N HIS A 3 -36.38 4.25 -1.38
CA HIS A 3 -35.33 4.60 -0.44
C HIS A 3 -34.63 5.87 -0.92
N ARG A 4 -34.94 7.00 -0.34
CA ARG A 4 -34.09 8.19 -0.42
C ARG A 4 -32.83 7.91 0.39
N PRO A 5 -31.63 8.06 -0.18
CA PRO A 5 -30.41 8.09 0.63
C PRO A 5 -30.50 9.30 1.58
N SER A 6 -30.21 9.08 2.86
CA SER A 6 -30.11 10.16 3.83
C SER A 6 -29.08 11.18 3.31
N SER A 7 -29.51 12.43 3.19
CA SER A 7 -28.67 13.55 2.80
C SER A 7 -27.61 13.75 3.89
N VAL A 8 -26.41 13.28 3.63
CA VAL A 8 -25.22 13.72 4.37
C VAL A 8 -25.04 15.19 4.02
N SER A 9 -25.24 16.08 4.97
CA SER A 9 -24.97 17.51 4.78
C SER A 9 -23.50 17.66 4.41
N PRO A 10 -23.16 18.31 3.27
CA PRO A 10 -21.78 18.57 2.95
C PRO A 10 -21.24 19.53 4.02
N GLY A 11 -20.28 19.05 4.81
CA GLY A 11 -19.47 19.90 5.66
C GLY A 11 -18.86 21.00 4.77
N ARG A 12 -18.80 22.23 5.27
CA ARG A 12 -18.21 23.37 4.54
C ARG A 12 -16.85 22.96 3.99
N PRO A 13 -16.56 23.27 2.71
CA PRO A 13 -15.21 23.09 2.19
C PRO A 13 -14.27 23.92 3.05
N GLY A 14 -13.48 23.23 3.87
CA GLY A 14 -12.38 23.86 4.57
C GLY A 14 -11.36 24.29 3.52
N SER A 15 -11.27 25.57 3.23
CA SER A 15 -10.16 26.19 2.51
C SER A 15 -8.95 26.17 3.45
N GLY A 16 -8.44 24.99 3.75
CA GLY A 16 -7.26 24.79 4.54
C GLY A 16 -6.25 24.03 3.71
N VAL A 17 -5.23 24.71 3.25
CA VAL A 17 -3.94 24.08 3.04
C VAL A 17 -3.68 23.36 4.37
N TYR A 18 -3.72 22.00 4.35
CA TYR A 18 -3.34 21.24 5.53
C TYR A 18 -1.92 21.65 5.87
N PRO A 19 -1.64 22.15 7.07
CA PRO A 19 -0.28 22.45 7.44
C PRO A 19 0.55 21.19 7.24
N PRO A 20 1.78 21.30 6.74
CA PRO A 20 2.67 20.16 6.64
C PRO A 20 2.62 19.42 7.96
N SER A 21 2.41 18.12 7.89
CA SER A 21 2.27 17.28 9.07
C SER A 21 3.41 17.59 10.04
N PRO A 22 3.16 17.78 11.34
CA PRO A 22 4.19 18.08 12.34
C PRO A 22 5.15 16.93 12.61
N ILE A 23 5.45 16.12 11.61
CA ILE A 23 6.41 15.01 11.64
C ILE A 23 7.82 15.52 11.93
N SER A 24 8.09 16.84 11.76
CA SER A 24 9.40 17.44 11.98
C SER A 24 9.80 17.52 13.47
N ASP A 25 8.86 17.50 14.41
CA ASP A 25 9.16 17.77 15.81
C ASP A 25 9.10 16.52 16.70
N GLY A 26 9.80 15.47 16.35
CA GLY A 26 10.03 14.31 17.23
C GLY A 26 8.77 13.83 17.97
N ALA A 27 8.37 12.64 17.69
CA ALA A 27 7.22 11.85 18.13
C ALA A 27 6.52 12.09 19.51
N LYS A 28 6.78 13.20 20.17
CA LYS A 28 6.02 13.63 21.35
C LYS A 28 4.76 14.35 20.89
N GLY A 29 3.61 13.68 21.01
CA GLY A 29 2.31 14.27 20.77
C GLY A 29 1.69 13.99 19.41
N ILE A 30 2.24 13.10 18.59
CA ILE A 30 1.55 12.63 17.39
C ILE A 30 0.54 11.57 17.81
N ALA A 31 -0.75 11.84 17.62
CA ALA A 31 -1.80 10.86 17.83
C ALA A 31 -1.59 9.67 16.89
N THR A 32 -1.47 8.47 17.46
CA THR A 32 -1.50 7.24 16.70
C THR A 32 -2.94 6.91 16.34
N GLY A 33 -3.16 5.94 15.44
CA GLY A 33 -4.52 5.51 15.10
C GLY A 33 -5.35 5.01 16.29
N ARG A 34 -4.74 4.81 17.48
CA ARG A 34 -5.42 4.44 18.72
C ARG A 34 -5.91 5.65 19.53
N ASP A 35 -5.25 6.79 19.38
CA ASP A 35 -5.47 8.01 20.16
C ASP A 35 -6.30 9.03 19.37
N VAL A 36 -6.74 8.67 18.16
CA VAL A 36 -7.56 9.52 17.29
C VAL A 36 -9.02 9.15 17.42
N GLU A 37 -9.87 10.14 17.54
CA GLU A 37 -11.30 9.98 17.41
C GLU A 37 -11.65 9.80 15.92
N TRP A 38 -12.06 8.58 15.58
CA TRP A 38 -12.41 8.22 14.21
C TRP A 38 -13.86 8.58 13.90
N GLU A 39 -14.11 9.08 12.71
CA GLU A 39 -15.46 9.34 12.23
C GLU A 39 -16.21 8.04 11.89
N PRO A 40 -17.50 7.92 12.23
CA PRO A 40 -18.33 6.82 11.80
C PRO A 40 -18.60 6.92 10.29
N LEU A 41 -18.12 5.97 9.50
CA LEU A 41 -18.23 5.98 8.04
C LEU A 41 -19.33 5.07 7.52
N VAL A 42 -19.49 3.89 8.10
CA VAL A 42 -20.45 2.89 7.64
C VAL A 42 -21.13 2.26 8.85
N ASP A 43 -22.46 2.22 8.81
CA ASP A 43 -23.29 1.60 9.85
C ASP A 43 -23.98 0.36 9.28
N PHE A 44 -23.66 -0.80 9.84
CA PHE A 44 -24.33 -2.06 9.51
C PHE A 44 -25.55 -2.23 10.42
N ARG A 45 -26.71 -2.29 9.80
CA ARG A 45 -27.98 -2.34 10.52
C ARG A 45 -28.77 -3.59 10.17
N ARG A 46 -29.45 -4.12 11.18
CA ARG A 46 -30.46 -5.16 11.03
C ARG A 46 -31.76 -4.70 11.68
N ASN A 47 -32.86 -4.70 10.93
CA ASN A 47 -34.15 -4.23 11.39
C ASN A 47 -34.08 -2.87 12.12
N ASP A 48 -33.38 -1.90 11.51
CA ASP A 48 -33.12 -0.56 12.03
C ASP A 48 -32.26 -0.49 13.31
N VAL A 49 -31.77 -1.60 13.81
CA VAL A 49 -30.80 -1.65 14.91
C VAL A 49 -29.38 -1.65 14.36
N SER A 50 -28.55 -0.72 14.83
CA SER A 50 -27.11 -0.73 14.50
C SER A 50 -26.44 -1.91 15.18
N GLU A 51 -25.82 -2.80 14.40
CA GLU A 51 -25.06 -3.95 14.89
C GLU A 51 -23.57 -3.68 14.93
N ASN A 52 -23.06 -2.87 13.99
CA ASN A 52 -21.64 -2.57 13.89
C ASN A 52 -21.45 -1.27 13.12
N THR A 53 -20.55 -0.42 13.60
CA THR A 53 -20.15 0.82 12.93
C THR A 53 -18.66 0.76 12.59
N ILE A 54 -18.33 0.95 11.31
CA ILE A 54 -16.95 1.10 10.88
C ILE A 54 -16.59 2.57 10.97
N HIS A 55 -15.52 2.85 11.70
CA HIS A 55 -14.95 4.18 11.85
C HIS A 55 -13.70 4.30 10.99
N GLY A 56 -13.41 5.49 10.50
CA GLY A 56 -12.23 5.72 9.67
C GLY A 56 -11.99 7.19 9.36
N ALA A 57 -11.11 7.43 8.43
CA ALA A 57 -10.85 8.74 7.85
C ALA A 57 -10.84 8.63 6.33
N VAL A 58 -11.35 9.65 5.66
CA VAL A 58 -11.41 9.74 4.19
C VAL A 58 -10.96 11.12 3.77
N ALA A 59 -10.18 11.20 2.71
CA ALA A 59 -9.82 12.44 2.08
C ALA A 59 -10.00 12.35 0.57
N TRP A 60 -10.51 13.41 -0.05
CA TRP A 60 -10.51 13.59 -1.49
C TRP A 60 -9.50 14.66 -1.87
N ALA A 61 -8.62 14.31 -2.78
CA ALA A 61 -7.62 15.22 -3.31
C ALA A 61 -7.71 15.32 -4.84
N HIS A 62 -7.45 16.51 -5.36
CA HIS A 62 -7.31 16.76 -6.78
C HIS A 62 -6.24 17.82 -7.00
N GLY A 63 -5.34 17.61 -7.96
CA GLY A 63 -4.27 18.55 -8.26
C GLY A 63 -3.32 18.84 -7.08
N GLY A 64 -3.15 17.88 -6.16
CA GLY A 64 -2.33 18.05 -4.97
C GLY A 64 -3.04 18.71 -3.79
N GLU A 65 -4.26 19.15 -3.95
CA GLU A 65 -5.05 19.78 -2.88
C GLU A 65 -6.13 18.83 -2.34
N VAL A 66 -6.26 18.77 -1.01
CA VAL A 66 -7.37 18.09 -0.35
C VAL A 66 -8.55 19.03 -0.31
N PHE A 67 -9.60 18.74 -1.08
CA PHE A 67 -10.79 19.58 -1.16
C PHE A 67 -11.92 19.11 -0.23
N HIS A 68 -11.85 17.88 0.27
CA HIS A 68 -12.83 17.36 1.22
C HIS A 68 -12.22 16.26 2.07
N SER A 69 -12.54 16.24 3.35
CA SER A 69 -12.10 15.18 4.26
C SER A 69 -13.09 14.95 5.40
N PHE A 70 -13.17 13.71 5.86
CA PHE A 70 -13.85 13.28 7.08
C PHE A 70 -12.83 12.62 7.99
N GLY A 71 -12.96 12.85 9.29
CA GLY A 71 -12.00 12.38 10.26
C GLY A 71 -10.76 13.27 10.33
N GLY A 72 -9.98 13.08 11.38
CA GLY A 72 -8.84 13.91 11.67
C GLY A 72 -7.59 13.61 10.82
N ASN A 73 -6.57 14.39 11.03
CA ASN A 73 -5.23 14.14 10.52
C ASN A 73 -4.62 12.95 11.29
N VAL A 74 -4.66 11.77 10.70
CA VAL A 74 -4.27 10.52 11.35
C VAL A 74 -2.91 10.07 10.88
N LEU A 75 -1.99 9.82 11.80
CA LEU A 75 -0.74 9.14 11.49
C LEU A 75 -0.97 7.62 11.49
N CYS A 76 -0.81 7.00 10.34
CA CYS A 76 -0.93 5.55 10.20
C CYS A 76 0.15 5.00 9.25
N TYR A 77 0.36 3.69 9.31
CA TYR A 77 1.20 3.03 8.32
C TYR A 77 0.50 3.01 6.97
N GLY A 78 1.19 3.46 5.93
CA GLY A 78 0.69 3.45 4.55
C GLY A 78 0.40 2.04 4.02
N ARG A 79 1.14 1.04 4.51
CA ARG A 79 0.98 -0.37 4.12
C ARG A 79 0.89 -0.54 2.60
N SER A 80 -0.06 -1.32 2.12
CA SER A 80 -0.25 -1.58 0.69
C SER A 80 -0.60 -0.35 -0.15
N MET A 81 -0.98 0.78 0.46
CA MET A 81 -1.14 2.04 -0.27
C MET A 81 0.19 2.60 -0.79
N MET A 82 1.31 2.16 -0.21
CA MET A 82 2.64 2.58 -0.64
C MET A 82 3.14 1.87 -1.91
N LYS A 83 2.52 0.77 -2.32
CA LYS A 83 2.95 -0.02 -3.49
C LYS A 83 3.03 0.78 -4.79
N PRO A 84 2.06 1.63 -5.14
CA PRO A 84 2.19 2.48 -6.32
C PRO A 84 3.42 3.39 -6.27
N LEU A 85 3.74 3.97 -5.10
CA LEU A 85 4.94 4.80 -4.92
C LEU A 85 6.22 3.96 -5.00
N MET A 86 6.21 2.76 -4.45
CA MET A 86 7.33 1.82 -4.57
C MET A 86 7.53 1.39 -6.03
N MET A 87 6.47 1.11 -6.77
CA MET A 87 6.54 0.79 -8.19
C MET A 87 6.94 2.00 -9.05
N LYS A 88 6.65 3.23 -8.59
CA LYS A 88 7.11 4.45 -9.26
C LYS A 88 8.64 4.52 -9.35
N THR A 89 9.36 3.93 -8.39
CA THR A 89 10.82 3.79 -8.41
C THR A 89 11.32 3.10 -9.68
N PHE A 90 10.52 2.24 -10.25
CA PHE A 90 10.89 1.40 -11.39
C PHE A 90 10.03 1.70 -12.63
N ALA A 91 9.24 2.77 -12.60
CA ALA A 91 8.25 3.04 -13.64
C ALA A 91 8.87 3.10 -15.03
N ASP A 92 9.99 3.80 -15.18
CA ASP A 92 10.63 3.98 -16.49
C ASP A 92 11.19 2.67 -17.06
N VAL A 93 11.78 1.81 -16.21
CA VAL A 93 12.36 0.54 -16.64
C VAL A 93 11.31 -0.54 -16.85
N LEU A 94 10.14 -0.43 -16.21
CA LEU A 94 9.05 -1.42 -16.30
C LEU A 94 7.94 -1.00 -17.28
N ALA A 95 7.94 0.23 -17.78
CA ALA A 95 6.85 0.79 -18.58
C ALA A 95 6.45 -0.10 -19.76
N ASP A 96 7.43 -0.52 -20.55
CA ASP A 96 7.25 -1.34 -21.75
C ASP A 96 7.54 -2.84 -21.51
N GLU A 97 7.97 -3.19 -20.31
CA GLU A 97 8.36 -4.56 -19.93
C GLU A 97 7.25 -5.35 -19.28
N LEU A 98 6.23 -4.68 -18.76
CA LEU A 98 5.08 -5.28 -18.11
C LEU A 98 3.78 -4.97 -18.86
N THR A 99 2.91 -5.96 -18.95
CA THR A 99 1.53 -5.76 -19.38
C THR A 99 0.75 -4.97 -18.31
N ASP A 100 -0.39 -4.42 -18.67
CA ASP A 100 -1.25 -3.69 -17.72
C ASP A 100 -1.71 -4.56 -16.56
N GLU A 101 -1.98 -5.85 -16.82
CA GLU A 101 -2.31 -6.84 -15.80
C GLU A 101 -1.14 -7.05 -14.82
N GLN A 102 0.08 -7.16 -15.34
CA GLN A 102 1.29 -7.28 -14.53
C GLN A 102 1.57 -6.02 -13.72
N LYS A 103 1.34 -4.84 -14.28
CA LYS A 103 1.42 -3.56 -13.56
C LYS A 103 0.37 -3.49 -12.44
N ALA A 104 -0.86 -3.90 -12.73
CA ALA A 104 -1.93 -3.92 -11.75
C ALA A 104 -1.61 -4.85 -10.57
N ILE A 105 -1.16 -6.09 -10.84
CA ILE A 105 -0.80 -7.03 -9.77
C ILE A 105 0.42 -6.58 -8.96
N ALA A 106 1.36 -5.86 -9.57
CA ALA A 106 2.53 -5.30 -8.88
C ALA A 106 2.15 -4.18 -7.89
N CYS A 107 1.11 -3.40 -8.20
CA CYS A 107 0.64 -2.30 -7.38
C CYS A 107 -0.47 -2.68 -6.39
N SER A 108 -0.99 -3.90 -6.45
CA SER A 108 -2.14 -4.32 -5.66
C SER A 108 -1.79 -5.34 -4.58
N SER A 109 -2.76 -5.56 -3.69
CA SER A 109 -2.77 -6.73 -2.81
C SER A 109 -3.80 -7.70 -3.33
N HIS A 110 -3.44 -8.96 -3.46
CA HIS A 110 -4.30 -9.99 -4.00
C HIS A 110 -4.56 -11.11 -2.98
N ASN A 111 -5.60 -11.89 -3.20
CA ASN A 111 -6.01 -12.97 -2.32
C ASN A 111 -5.42 -14.35 -2.70
N GLY A 112 -4.48 -14.39 -3.64
CA GLY A 112 -3.79 -15.61 -4.06
C GLY A 112 -4.67 -16.58 -4.87
N ASP A 113 -5.70 -16.09 -5.57
CA ASP A 113 -6.44 -16.89 -6.53
C ASP A 113 -5.55 -17.28 -7.71
N THR A 114 -5.96 -18.30 -8.44
CA THR A 114 -5.16 -18.87 -9.55
C THR A 114 -4.73 -17.82 -10.56
N GLU A 115 -5.64 -16.92 -10.93
CA GLU A 115 -5.39 -15.85 -11.89
C GLU A 115 -4.36 -14.85 -11.35
N HIS A 116 -4.50 -14.44 -10.10
CA HIS A 116 -3.54 -13.54 -9.44
C HIS A 116 -2.14 -14.15 -9.35
N VAL A 117 -2.07 -15.42 -8.98
CA VAL A 117 -0.79 -16.15 -8.89
C VAL A 117 -0.16 -16.26 -10.27
N ALA A 118 -0.95 -16.59 -11.30
CA ALA A 118 -0.46 -16.66 -12.67
C ALA A 118 0.07 -15.31 -13.17
N ALA A 119 -0.66 -14.22 -12.92
CA ALA A 119 -0.24 -12.87 -13.28
C ALA A 119 1.06 -12.49 -12.58
N ALA A 120 1.19 -12.74 -11.26
CA ALA A 120 2.41 -12.47 -10.52
C ALA A 120 3.61 -13.31 -11.01
N GLN A 121 3.39 -14.59 -11.30
CA GLN A 121 4.43 -15.49 -11.81
C GLN A 121 4.89 -15.09 -13.21
N SER A 122 4.01 -14.59 -14.06
CA SER A 122 4.33 -14.19 -15.43
C SER A 122 5.30 -12.99 -15.51
N ILE A 123 5.50 -12.24 -14.42
CA ILE A 123 6.47 -11.14 -14.34
C ILE A 123 7.92 -11.67 -14.39
N LEU A 124 8.15 -12.88 -13.90
CA LEU A 124 9.47 -13.52 -13.85
C LEU A 124 9.50 -14.78 -14.73
N THR A 125 10.69 -15.19 -15.14
CA THR A 125 10.89 -16.52 -15.72
C THR A 125 10.84 -17.60 -14.63
N GLU A 126 10.53 -18.83 -14.99
CA GLU A 126 10.45 -19.94 -14.02
C GLU A 126 11.76 -20.14 -13.25
N SER A 127 12.90 -19.95 -13.92
CA SER A 127 14.22 -20.04 -13.30
C SER A 127 14.46 -18.99 -12.21
N GLU A 128 13.70 -17.90 -12.23
CA GLU A 128 13.80 -16.80 -11.26
C GLU A 128 12.82 -16.94 -10.08
N TRP A 129 11.85 -17.83 -10.18
CA TRP A 129 10.82 -17.99 -9.14
C TRP A 129 11.39 -18.29 -7.75
N GLY A 130 12.53 -18.97 -7.70
CA GLY A 130 13.24 -19.26 -6.45
C GLY A 130 13.83 -18.05 -5.74
N LEU A 131 13.92 -16.90 -6.41
CA LEU A 131 14.42 -15.65 -5.82
C LEU A 131 13.39 -14.95 -4.93
N MET A 132 12.12 -15.32 -5.04
CA MET A 132 11.04 -14.74 -4.25
C MET A 132 11.27 -14.91 -2.75
N GLN A 133 11.25 -13.81 -2.02
CA GLN A 133 11.47 -13.79 -0.56
C GLN A 133 10.27 -13.31 0.24
N CYS A 134 9.08 -13.17 -0.37
CA CYS A 134 7.89 -12.96 0.45
C CYS A 134 7.75 -14.07 1.50
N PRO A 135 7.14 -13.79 2.67
CA PRO A 135 6.80 -14.82 3.64
C PRO A 135 5.94 -15.94 3.04
N LEU A 136 5.88 -17.06 3.73
CA LEU A 136 4.98 -18.17 3.37
C LEU A 136 3.56 -17.97 3.91
N ASP A 137 3.26 -16.79 4.41
CA ASP A 137 1.94 -16.46 4.92
C ASP A 137 0.90 -16.58 3.81
N VAL A 138 -0.09 -17.39 4.09
CA VAL A 138 -1.21 -17.61 3.19
C VAL A 138 -2.33 -16.66 3.62
N PRO A 139 -2.92 -15.89 2.71
CA PRO A 139 -4.08 -15.07 3.02
C PRO A 139 -5.19 -15.88 3.71
N LEU A 140 -5.92 -15.28 4.65
CA LEU A 140 -6.99 -15.96 5.41
C LEU A 140 -7.99 -16.67 4.51
N ILE A 141 -8.30 -16.10 3.35
CA ILE A 141 -9.21 -16.71 2.38
C ILE A 141 -8.64 -18.01 1.80
N GLN A 142 -7.33 -18.09 1.62
CA GLN A 142 -6.66 -19.31 1.16
C GLN A 142 -6.59 -20.36 2.28
N PHE A 143 -6.48 -19.93 3.52
CA PHE A 143 -6.57 -20.80 4.69
C PHE A 143 -7.91 -21.52 4.72
N GLY A 144 -9.00 -20.82 4.51
CA GLY A 144 -10.34 -21.40 4.41
C GLY A 144 -10.51 -22.37 3.24
N ARG A 145 -9.70 -22.24 2.19
CA ARG A 145 -9.67 -23.15 1.03
C ARG A 145 -8.75 -24.36 1.22
N GLN A 146 -8.21 -24.58 2.41
CA GLN A 146 -7.33 -25.71 2.73
C GLN A 146 -6.12 -25.83 1.79
N VAL A 147 -5.36 -24.76 1.66
CA VAL A 147 -4.13 -24.77 0.85
C VAL A 147 -3.16 -25.80 1.41
N ARG A 148 -3.04 -26.95 0.73
CA ARG A 148 -2.21 -28.09 1.19
C ARG A 148 -0.71 -27.85 1.03
N ARG A 149 -0.32 -26.95 0.12
CA ARG A 149 1.08 -26.63 -0.18
C ARG A 149 1.22 -25.13 -0.33
N PRO A 150 1.39 -24.39 0.77
CA PRO A 150 1.59 -22.95 0.72
C PRO A 150 2.88 -22.66 -0.08
N ARG A 151 2.81 -21.65 -0.95
CA ARG A 151 3.93 -21.16 -1.72
C ARG A 151 4.01 -19.66 -1.56
N ARG A 152 5.18 -19.08 -1.69
CA ARG A 152 5.39 -17.61 -1.60
C ARG A 152 4.53 -16.84 -2.59
N TRP A 153 4.20 -17.44 -3.73
CA TRP A 153 3.33 -16.87 -4.76
C TRP A 153 1.88 -16.65 -4.32
N PHE A 154 1.41 -17.32 -3.27
CA PHE A 154 0.10 -17.06 -2.68
C PHE A 154 0.06 -15.82 -1.78
N HIS A 155 1.22 -15.28 -1.42
CA HIS A 155 1.31 -14.07 -0.60
C HIS A 155 0.69 -12.88 -1.34
N THR A 156 -0.04 -12.05 -0.61
CA THR A 156 -0.75 -10.88 -1.13
C THR A 156 0.13 -9.88 -1.88
N CYS A 157 1.43 -9.88 -1.61
CA CYS A 157 2.41 -8.97 -2.20
C CYS A 157 3.33 -9.64 -3.24
N SER A 158 3.02 -10.86 -3.71
CA SER A 158 3.94 -11.58 -4.61
C SER A 158 4.16 -10.85 -5.93
N GLY A 159 3.15 -10.14 -6.45
CA GLY A 159 3.28 -9.31 -7.66
C GLY A 159 4.28 -8.16 -7.50
N GLU A 160 4.23 -7.46 -6.37
CA GLU A 160 5.19 -6.41 -6.02
C GLU A 160 6.63 -6.92 -5.95
N HIS A 161 6.84 -8.03 -5.24
CA HIS A 161 8.16 -8.66 -5.16
C HIS A 161 8.68 -9.10 -6.53
N ALA A 162 7.82 -9.68 -7.37
CA ALA A 162 8.17 -10.08 -8.72
C ALA A 162 8.58 -8.88 -9.58
N ALA A 163 7.85 -7.78 -9.50
CA ALA A 163 8.17 -6.56 -10.23
C ALA A 163 9.50 -5.94 -9.79
N ILE A 164 9.78 -5.89 -8.48
CA ILE A 164 11.09 -5.44 -7.97
C ILE A 164 12.21 -6.32 -8.54
N LEU A 165 12.08 -7.64 -8.46
CA LEU A 165 13.09 -8.57 -8.98
C LEU A 165 13.30 -8.42 -10.50
N ARG A 166 12.23 -8.18 -11.26
CA ARG A 166 12.30 -7.90 -12.70
C ARG A 166 13.06 -6.61 -12.95
N ALA A 167 12.69 -5.53 -12.25
CA ALA A 167 13.33 -4.22 -12.39
C ALA A 167 14.83 -4.27 -12.06
N LEU A 168 15.19 -4.92 -10.96
CA LEU A 168 16.61 -5.06 -10.57
C LEU A 168 17.42 -5.82 -11.62
N ARG A 169 16.83 -6.85 -12.25
CA ARG A 169 17.47 -7.54 -13.37
C ARG A 169 17.73 -6.61 -14.54
N LEU A 170 16.72 -5.83 -14.93
CA LEU A 170 16.81 -4.92 -16.08
C LEU A 170 17.83 -3.79 -15.84
N LEU A 171 17.93 -3.34 -14.61
CA LEU A 171 18.90 -2.33 -14.17
C LEU A 171 20.32 -2.89 -13.96
N GLY A 172 20.53 -4.20 -14.03
CA GLY A 172 21.81 -4.82 -13.70
C GLY A 172 22.19 -4.73 -12.23
N ILE A 173 21.20 -4.52 -11.35
CA ILE A 173 21.38 -4.40 -9.89
C ILE A 173 21.25 -5.79 -9.25
N SER A 174 22.09 -6.05 -8.23
CA SER A 174 22.03 -7.29 -7.48
C SER A 174 20.64 -7.49 -6.84
N ARG A 175 20.09 -8.68 -7.05
CA ARG A 175 18.82 -9.11 -6.45
C ARG A 175 19.00 -9.76 -5.07
N ALA A 176 20.25 -10.02 -4.68
CA ALA A 176 20.55 -10.58 -3.35
C ALA A 176 20.17 -9.58 -2.27
N GLY A 177 19.42 -10.03 -1.27
CA GLY A 177 19.01 -9.18 -0.16
C GLY A 177 18.09 -8.03 -0.55
N TYR A 178 17.33 -8.13 -1.63
CA TYR A 178 16.43 -7.06 -2.08
C TYR A 178 15.35 -6.68 -1.05
N THR A 179 15.11 -7.54 -0.07
CA THR A 179 14.19 -7.29 1.05
C THR A 179 14.88 -6.61 2.25
N LEU A 180 16.11 -6.17 2.10
CA LEU A 180 16.85 -5.53 3.18
C LEU A 180 16.87 -4.00 2.99
N PRO A 181 16.87 -3.22 4.07
CA PRO A 181 17.03 -1.76 3.99
C PRO A 181 18.34 -1.32 3.34
N GLN A 182 19.34 -2.20 3.31
CA GLN A 182 20.64 -1.97 2.68
C GLN A 182 20.67 -2.35 1.18
N SER A 183 19.55 -2.81 0.63
CA SER A 183 19.44 -3.11 -0.79
C SER A 183 19.70 -1.87 -1.65
N ALA A 184 20.34 -2.08 -2.81
CA ALA A 184 20.74 -0.96 -3.67
C ALA A 184 19.56 -0.18 -4.27
N TRP A 185 18.35 -0.74 -4.27
CA TRP A 185 17.14 -0.05 -4.76
C TRP A 185 16.46 0.82 -3.69
N PHE A 186 16.68 0.53 -2.40
CA PHE A 186 15.99 1.26 -1.34
C PHE A 186 16.28 2.78 -1.34
N PRO A 187 17.53 3.24 -1.57
CA PRO A 187 17.79 4.67 -1.76
C PRO A 187 16.97 5.30 -2.90
N MET A 188 16.78 4.57 -4.01
CA MET A 188 15.97 5.05 -5.14
C MET A 188 14.51 5.26 -4.74
N TYR A 189 13.98 4.37 -3.90
CA TYR A 189 12.63 4.53 -3.34
C TYR A 189 12.54 5.72 -2.38
N LEU A 190 13.56 5.96 -1.58
CA LEU A 190 13.62 7.15 -0.73
C LEU A 190 13.62 8.44 -1.55
N ASP A 191 14.25 8.46 -2.71
CA ASP A 191 14.22 9.62 -3.61
C ASP A 191 12.82 9.86 -4.18
N VAL A 192 12.08 8.81 -4.51
CA VAL A 192 10.66 8.92 -4.89
C VAL A 192 9.84 9.52 -3.75
N LEU A 193 10.03 9.05 -2.52
CA LEU A 193 9.32 9.59 -1.36
C LEU A 193 9.66 11.07 -1.11
N ARG A 194 10.93 11.46 -1.21
CA ARG A 194 11.36 12.85 -1.10
C ARG A 194 10.69 13.75 -2.13
N HIS A 195 10.60 13.28 -3.36
CA HIS A 195 9.91 14.01 -4.43
C HIS A 195 8.43 14.24 -4.09
N TYR A 196 7.71 13.20 -3.67
CA TYR A 196 6.28 13.33 -3.36
C TYR A 196 5.98 14.04 -2.03
N LEU A 197 6.94 14.08 -1.12
CA LEU A 197 6.87 14.86 0.13
C LEU A 197 7.28 16.32 -0.06
N ASP A 198 7.80 16.68 -1.22
CA ASP A 198 8.39 17.99 -1.51
C ASP A 198 9.48 18.38 -0.48
N ASP A 199 10.20 17.38 0.00
CA ASP A 199 11.28 17.53 0.99
C ASP A 199 12.52 16.72 0.55
N PRO A 200 13.49 17.36 -0.15
CA PRO A 200 14.68 16.67 -0.63
C PRO A 200 15.59 16.18 0.48
N ASN A 201 15.44 16.68 1.69
CA ASN A 201 16.24 16.31 2.86
C ASN A 201 15.55 15.28 3.76
N TRP A 202 14.32 14.91 3.43
CA TRP A 202 13.58 13.94 4.23
C TRP A 202 14.33 12.62 4.38
N GLN A 203 14.36 12.11 5.59
CA GLN A 203 14.92 10.82 5.92
C GLN A 203 13.96 10.09 6.87
N PRO A 204 13.79 8.77 6.69
CA PRO A 204 13.02 7.99 7.65
C PRO A 204 13.73 7.96 8.99
N LYS A 205 13.03 8.28 10.07
CA LYS A 205 13.57 8.16 11.45
C LYS A 205 13.88 6.70 11.81
N ARG A 206 13.14 5.77 11.21
CA ARG A 206 13.29 4.34 11.43
C ARG A 206 12.79 3.59 10.19
N VAL A 207 13.54 2.59 9.80
CA VAL A 207 13.13 1.64 8.77
C VAL A 207 12.86 0.30 9.44
N SER A 208 11.72 -0.29 9.14
CA SER A 208 11.37 -1.64 9.58
C SER A 208 10.75 -2.39 8.42
N LYS A 209 10.87 -3.71 8.43
CA LYS A 209 10.17 -4.52 7.44
C LYS A 209 8.67 -4.52 7.70
N ASP A 210 7.91 -4.44 6.64
CA ASP A 210 6.46 -4.63 6.69
C ASP A 210 6.06 -6.12 6.77
N GLY A 211 4.75 -6.41 6.66
CA GLY A 211 4.23 -7.79 6.69
C GLY A 211 4.66 -8.64 5.50
N CYS A 212 5.10 -8.06 4.39
CA CYS A 212 5.62 -8.81 3.24
C CYS A 212 7.15 -8.95 3.24
N GLY A 213 7.83 -8.34 4.21
CA GLY A 213 9.27 -8.42 4.39
C GLY A 213 10.06 -7.35 3.66
N LEU A 214 9.42 -6.40 2.97
CA LEU A 214 10.08 -5.24 2.36
C LEU A 214 10.35 -4.13 3.39
N PRO A 215 11.37 -3.28 3.19
CA PRO A 215 11.68 -2.16 4.06
C PRO A 215 10.70 -0.99 3.90
#